data_5aae49c7a203283dcf212aa959294309
#
_entry.id   5aae49c7a203283dcf212aa959294309
#
_cell.length_a   1.000
_cell.length_b   1.000
_cell.length_c   1.000
_cell.angle_alpha   90.00
_cell.angle_beta   90.00
_cell.angle_gamma   90.00
#
_symmetry.space_group_name_H-M   'P 1'
#
loop_
_entity.id
_entity.type
_entity.pdbx_description
1 polymer ?
#
loop_
_entity_poly.entity_id
_entity_poly.type
_entity_poly.pdbx_seq_one_letter_code
_entity_poly.pdbx_strand_id
1 'polypeptide(L)'
;MASVKMPQLGESITEGTISKWLKQPGDQVKKYEGLVEIITDKVNAEVPSPMAGVLKEIKVKEGTTVTVGTEIAVIEETVTAGATQRSAPAAPTETVAAVPQDSPSPVLGEGRGGGSDSRTRLSPAVRALIEEHRISDAELSRIEVSGIGGRISKKDVEDFVAKRTQPATANGEQRQTVGAPAAPPAPTPGTTIPLSPMRRAIAANMLKSKQTIPHAWTVAEVDMTSVVRFRQTAKDSFKLREGIDLTFVPIIVKAVVEGLKAVPVLNASWSEQGVVLHRDINIGVAVSVDDGLIVPVVHQADRMSISGLAKAIDDLAKRARAGKLGIPDVQGGTFTVNNPGTFGTILSYSIIAPPQAGILAMDAIVKRPVVVEGDAIAVRSMMNLCLSFDHRVLDGVSAARFLQGVRRWLEGFSEQVPLY
;
A
#
# COMPACT_ATOMS: atom_id res chain seq x y z
N MET A 1 45.11 -3.94 -7.17
CA MET A 1 44.11 -4.21 -6.09
C MET A 1 43.43 -2.89 -5.74
N ALA A 2 42.11 -2.82 -5.79
CA ALA A 2 41.37 -1.66 -5.34
C ALA A 2 40.41 -2.04 -4.23
N SER A 3 40.30 -1.19 -3.21
CA SER A 3 39.35 -1.37 -2.13
C SER A 3 37.99 -0.81 -2.51
N VAL A 4 36.92 -1.58 -2.29
CA VAL A 4 35.54 -1.11 -2.39
C VAL A 4 35.17 -0.53 -1.05
N LYS A 5 34.81 0.75 -1.05
CA LYS A 5 34.40 1.48 0.15
C LYS A 5 32.89 1.65 0.18
N MET A 6 32.31 1.70 1.36
CA MET A 6 30.91 2.05 1.58
C MET A 6 30.64 3.44 0.97
N PRO A 7 29.81 3.54 -0.09
CA PRO A 7 29.49 4.83 -0.70
C PRO A 7 28.52 5.63 0.18
N GLN A 8 28.49 6.93 -0.01
CA GLN A 8 27.48 7.78 0.60
C GLN A 8 26.18 7.65 -0.19
N LEU A 9 25.19 7.00 0.40
CA LEU A 9 23.90 6.69 -0.23
C LEU A 9 22.84 7.80 -0.04
N GLY A 10 23.28 9.03 0.32
CA GLY A 10 22.44 10.22 0.54
C GLY A 10 23.10 11.20 1.51
N GLU A 11 22.70 12.48 1.48
CA GLU A 11 23.33 13.54 2.28
C GLU A 11 23.26 13.32 3.81
N SER A 12 22.28 12.57 4.29
CA SER A 12 22.05 12.32 5.74
C SER A 12 22.33 10.88 6.18
N ILE A 13 22.87 10.03 5.29
CA ILE A 13 23.19 8.63 5.62
C ILE A 13 24.66 8.53 5.99
N THR A 14 24.95 8.25 7.26
CA THR A 14 26.30 8.10 7.79
C THR A 14 26.73 6.65 7.96
N GLU A 15 25.77 5.69 7.94
CA GLU A 15 26.02 4.28 8.14
C GLU A 15 25.00 3.41 7.38
N GLY A 16 25.35 2.16 7.09
CA GLY A 16 24.46 1.18 6.47
C GLY A 16 24.80 -0.24 6.90
N THR A 17 23.81 -1.11 6.93
CA THR A 17 23.97 -2.52 7.30
C THR A 17 24.06 -3.38 6.04
N ILE A 18 25.08 -4.20 5.93
CA ILE A 18 25.23 -5.18 4.83
C ILE A 18 24.13 -6.23 4.98
N SER A 19 23.23 -6.29 4.01
CA SER A 19 22.10 -7.23 4.00
C SER A 19 22.53 -8.58 3.42
N LYS A 20 23.03 -8.55 2.20
CA LYS A 20 23.40 -9.76 1.47
C LYS A 20 24.50 -9.45 0.45
N TRP A 21 25.48 -10.35 0.35
CA TRP A 21 26.46 -10.32 -0.71
C TRP A 21 25.89 -10.98 -1.97
N LEU A 22 25.89 -10.27 -3.09
CA LEU A 22 25.43 -10.75 -4.40
C LEU A 22 26.52 -11.54 -5.13
N LYS A 23 27.78 -11.37 -4.69
CA LYS A 23 28.98 -12.03 -5.21
C LYS A 23 29.79 -12.64 -4.09
N GLN A 24 30.47 -13.76 -4.40
CA GLN A 24 31.33 -14.46 -3.47
C GLN A 24 32.83 -14.21 -3.80
N PRO A 25 33.74 -14.39 -2.83
CA PRO A 25 35.16 -14.36 -3.11
C PRO A 25 35.53 -15.35 -4.21
N GLY A 26 36.20 -14.86 -5.26
CA GLY A 26 36.53 -15.61 -6.48
C GLY A 26 35.66 -15.29 -7.69
N ASP A 27 34.52 -14.62 -7.51
CA ASP A 27 33.64 -14.26 -8.62
C ASP A 27 34.19 -13.09 -9.47
N GLN A 28 34.01 -13.21 -10.79
CA GLN A 28 34.26 -12.11 -11.70
C GLN A 28 33.14 -11.05 -11.61
N VAL A 29 33.53 -9.81 -11.52
CA VAL A 29 32.61 -8.66 -11.46
C VAL A 29 32.92 -7.67 -12.56
N LYS A 30 31.86 -7.17 -13.21
CA LYS A 30 31.96 -6.11 -14.22
C LYS A 30 31.88 -4.73 -13.55
N LYS A 31 32.42 -3.72 -14.19
CA LYS A 31 32.25 -2.34 -13.72
C LYS A 31 30.76 -1.99 -13.67
N TYR A 32 30.32 -1.44 -12.53
CA TYR A 32 28.92 -1.10 -12.19
C TYR A 32 27.98 -2.30 -11.93
N GLU A 33 28.49 -3.51 -11.85
CA GLU A 33 27.71 -4.67 -11.42
C GLU A 33 27.49 -4.65 -9.91
N GLY A 34 26.26 -4.96 -9.44
CA GLY A 34 25.93 -5.01 -8.01
C GLY A 34 26.76 -6.03 -7.27
N LEU A 35 27.43 -5.60 -6.18
CA LEU A 35 28.28 -6.43 -5.34
C LEU A 35 27.58 -6.88 -4.07
N VAL A 36 26.88 -5.96 -3.42
CA VAL A 36 26.29 -6.16 -2.11
C VAL A 36 25.04 -5.29 -1.94
N GLU A 37 24.03 -5.86 -1.34
CA GLU A 37 22.84 -5.13 -0.89
C GLU A 37 23.07 -4.53 0.49
N ILE A 38 22.81 -3.24 0.63
CA ILE A 38 22.92 -2.49 1.87
C ILE A 38 21.56 -1.97 2.28
N ILE A 39 21.20 -2.19 3.52
CA ILE A 39 20.01 -1.62 4.15
C ILE A 39 20.42 -0.43 5.00
N THR A 40 19.84 0.71 4.71
CA THR A 40 19.95 1.91 5.55
C THR A 40 18.64 2.12 6.32
N ASP A 41 18.60 3.12 7.16
CA ASP A 41 17.40 3.51 7.91
C ASP A 41 16.21 3.90 7.01
N LYS A 42 16.43 4.08 5.70
CA LYS A 42 15.44 4.59 4.76
C LYS A 42 15.21 3.72 3.53
N VAL A 43 16.23 3.01 3.03
CA VAL A 43 16.14 2.25 1.76
C VAL A 43 17.15 1.12 1.68
N ASN A 44 16.79 0.09 0.92
CA ASN A 44 17.71 -0.92 0.43
C ASN A 44 18.37 -0.40 -0.86
N ALA A 45 19.69 -0.42 -0.90
CA ALA A 45 20.45 0.00 -2.08
C ALA A 45 21.52 -1.05 -2.41
N GLU A 46 21.74 -1.27 -3.71
CA GLU A 46 22.85 -2.08 -4.19
C GLU A 46 24.08 -1.21 -4.36
N VAL A 47 25.22 -1.67 -3.85
CA VAL A 47 26.51 -1.03 -4.10
C VAL A 47 27.14 -1.64 -5.34
N PRO A 48 27.32 -0.84 -6.40
CA PRO A 48 27.95 -1.32 -7.63
C PRO A 48 29.47 -1.40 -7.49
N SER A 49 30.08 -2.31 -8.22
CA SER A 49 31.55 -2.38 -8.35
C SER A 49 32.11 -1.15 -9.04
N PRO A 50 33.11 -0.47 -8.48
CA PRO A 50 33.74 0.68 -9.12
C PRO A 50 34.60 0.29 -10.34
N MET A 51 34.95 -0.97 -10.47
CA MET A 51 35.81 -1.49 -11.53
C MET A 51 35.48 -2.93 -11.92
N ALA A 52 36.00 -3.39 -13.05
CA ALA A 52 35.96 -4.78 -13.44
C ALA A 52 37.17 -5.54 -12.85
N GLY A 53 36.93 -6.74 -12.34
CA GLY A 53 37.99 -7.56 -11.74
C GLY A 53 37.43 -8.84 -11.08
N VAL A 54 38.20 -9.44 -10.20
CA VAL A 54 37.79 -10.59 -9.38
C VAL A 54 37.67 -10.12 -7.94
N LEU A 55 36.54 -10.45 -7.30
CA LEU A 55 36.34 -10.19 -5.86
C LEU A 55 37.28 -11.10 -5.06
N LYS A 56 38.28 -10.52 -4.42
CA LYS A 56 39.32 -11.28 -3.71
C LYS A 56 38.93 -11.60 -2.29
N GLU A 57 38.42 -10.62 -1.57
CA GLU A 57 38.11 -10.75 -0.16
C GLU A 57 36.94 -9.86 0.26
N ILE A 58 36.06 -10.44 1.07
CA ILE A 58 34.98 -9.73 1.77
C ILE A 58 35.47 -9.40 3.18
N LYS A 59 35.65 -8.12 3.50
CA LYS A 59 36.14 -7.67 4.81
C LYS A 59 35.02 -7.56 5.86
N VAL A 60 33.78 -7.40 5.42
CA VAL A 60 32.63 -7.20 6.30
C VAL A 60 31.57 -8.24 6.04
N LYS A 61 31.14 -8.93 7.10
CA LYS A 61 30.14 -10.00 7.04
C LYS A 61 28.72 -9.42 6.90
N GLU A 62 27.82 -10.24 6.38
CA GLU A 62 26.37 -9.92 6.36
C GLU A 62 25.84 -9.65 7.79
N GLY A 63 24.90 -8.71 7.89
CA GLY A 63 24.34 -8.26 9.17
C GLY A 63 25.17 -7.23 9.94
N THR A 64 26.34 -6.81 9.42
CA THR A 64 27.22 -5.82 10.09
C THR A 64 26.90 -4.41 9.59
N THR A 65 26.76 -3.45 10.53
CA THR A 65 26.59 -2.03 10.22
C THR A 65 27.97 -1.38 10.07
N VAL A 66 28.17 -0.64 8.98
CA VAL A 66 29.41 0.06 8.63
C VAL A 66 29.15 1.51 8.30
N THR A 67 30.07 2.38 8.66
CA THR A 67 30.03 3.82 8.36
C THR A 67 30.48 4.08 6.90
N VAL A 68 29.99 5.18 6.32
CA VAL A 68 30.42 5.66 5.00
C VAL A 68 31.94 5.79 4.96
N GLY A 69 32.55 5.30 3.87
CA GLY A 69 34.01 5.30 3.67
C GLY A 69 34.72 4.06 4.20
N THR A 70 34.07 3.18 4.98
CA THR A 70 34.67 1.92 5.47
C THR A 70 34.93 0.98 4.30
N GLU A 71 36.08 0.31 4.28
CA GLU A 71 36.41 -0.71 3.30
C GLU A 71 35.61 -1.98 3.52
N ILE A 72 34.76 -2.36 2.56
CA ILE A 72 33.87 -3.52 2.65
C ILE A 72 34.38 -4.75 1.91
N ALA A 73 35.12 -4.54 0.81
CA ALA A 73 35.69 -5.64 0.00
C ALA A 73 36.94 -5.19 -0.78
N VAL A 74 37.69 -6.16 -1.30
CA VAL A 74 38.87 -5.94 -2.16
C VAL A 74 38.67 -6.62 -3.50
N ILE A 75 38.88 -5.88 -4.59
CA ILE A 75 38.82 -6.38 -5.97
C ILE A 75 40.22 -6.34 -6.57
N GLU A 76 40.61 -7.44 -7.20
CA GLU A 76 41.85 -7.55 -7.97
C GLU A 76 41.55 -7.31 -9.45
N GLU A 77 42.19 -6.31 -10.03
CA GLU A 77 42.00 -5.92 -11.43
C GLU A 77 42.60 -6.99 -12.35
N THR A 78 41.77 -7.64 -13.16
CA THR A 78 42.22 -8.52 -14.22
C THR A 78 42.55 -7.65 -15.46
N VAL A 79 43.83 -7.41 -15.70
CA VAL A 79 44.31 -6.78 -16.90
C VAL A 79 44.11 -7.78 -18.05
N THR A 80 42.98 -7.69 -18.74
CA THR A 80 42.81 -8.33 -20.04
C THR A 80 43.19 -7.31 -21.11
N ALA A 81 44.33 -7.53 -21.73
CA ALA A 81 44.80 -6.75 -22.88
C ALA A 81 43.88 -7.01 -24.07
N GLY A 82 43.43 -5.94 -24.70
CA GLY A 82 43.18 -5.83 -26.15
C GLY A 82 41.81 -6.30 -26.64
N ALA A 83 40.98 -5.30 -27.06
CA ALA A 83 40.49 -5.19 -28.42
C ALA A 83 39.51 -4.00 -28.55
N THR A 84 39.99 -2.96 -29.14
CA THR A 84 39.45 -2.15 -30.27
C THR A 84 37.96 -1.82 -30.28
N GLN A 85 37.78 -0.49 -30.26
CA GLN A 85 36.59 0.24 -30.70
C GLN A 85 36.02 -0.30 -32.03
N ARG A 86 34.72 -0.41 -32.09
CA ARG A 86 33.96 -0.02 -33.29
C ARG A 86 32.56 0.46 -32.93
N SER A 87 32.31 1.63 -33.43
CA SER A 87 31.13 2.44 -33.58
C SER A 87 29.84 1.71 -33.92
N ALA A 88 28.74 2.33 -33.47
CA ALA A 88 27.35 2.09 -33.87
C ALA A 88 27.18 2.17 -35.40
N PRO A 89 26.16 1.54 -35.95
CA PRO A 89 25.17 2.36 -36.65
C PRO A 89 23.70 2.01 -36.36
N ALA A 90 22.93 3.09 -36.30
CA ALA A 90 21.60 3.37 -36.86
C ALA A 90 20.60 2.22 -37.09
N ALA A 91 19.41 2.53 -36.70
CA ALA A 91 18.14 1.85 -37.00
C ALA A 91 17.88 1.72 -38.51
N PRO A 92 17.02 0.83 -38.91
CA PRO A 92 16.10 1.16 -40.01
C PRO A 92 14.62 1.04 -39.62
N THR A 93 13.94 1.96 -40.20
CA THR A 93 12.53 2.29 -40.28
C THR A 93 11.72 1.23 -41.02
N GLU A 94 10.49 1.11 -40.60
CA GLU A 94 9.25 0.78 -41.30
C GLU A 94 9.18 -0.38 -42.31
N THR A 95 8.17 -1.23 -42.17
CA THR A 95 7.21 -1.44 -43.25
C THR A 95 5.85 -1.86 -42.71
N VAL A 96 4.86 -1.06 -43.13
CA VAL A 96 3.42 -1.24 -42.96
C VAL A 96 2.94 -2.25 -44.01
N ALA A 97 2.06 -3.19 -43.65
CA ALA A 97 1.15 -3.84 -44.59
C ALA A 97 -0.09 -4.29 -43.80
N ALA A 98 -1.15 -3.58 -43.90
CA ALA A 98 -2.38 -3.73 -44.64
C ALA A 98 -3.27 -4.93 -44.23
N VAL A 99 -4.42 -4.51 -43.75
CA VAL A 99 -5.67 -5.24 -43.46
C VAL A 99 -6.20 -5.93 -44.74
N PRO A 100 -6.99 -7.03 -44.61
CA PRO A 100 -8.36 -6.89 -45.12
C PRO A 100 -9.45 -7.25 -44.11
N GLN A 101 -10.42 -6.38 -44.12
CA GLN A 101 -11.80 -6.59 -43.66
C GLN A 101 -12.46 -7.68 -44.50
N ASP A 102 -13.32 -8.47 -43.85
CA ASP A 102 -14.58 -8.87 -44.42
C ASP A 102 -15.56 -9.27 -43.30
N SER A 103 -16.63 -8.53 -43.23
CA SER A 103 -17.88 -8.92 -42.63
C SER A 103 -18.78 -9.48 -43.74
N PRO A 104 -19.71 -10.40 -43.46
CA PRO A 104 -21.08 -9.97 -43.37
C PRO A 104 -21.96 -10.67 -42.31
N SER A 105 -22.80 -9.93 -41.68
CA SER A 105 -24.12 -10.37 -41.22
C SER A 105 -25.06 -10.37 -42.45
N PRO A 106 -26.27 -10.91 -42.42
CA PRO A 106 -27.15 -11.43 -41.36
C PRO A 106 -27.82 -12.77 -41.72
N VAL A 107 -28.60 -13.37 -40.82
CA VAL A 107 -30.00 -13.79 -41.09
C VAL A 107 -30.67 -14.34 -39.81
N LEU A 108 -31.84 -13.83 -39.54
CA LEU A 108 -32.85 -14.33 -38.63
C LEU A 108 -33.24 -15.79 -38.96
N GLY A 109 -33.45 -16.59 -37.91
CA GLY A 109 -34.06 -17.90 -37.99
C GLY A 109 -34.71 -18.26 -36.67
N GLU A 110 -36.00 -18.09 -36.55
CA GLU A 110 -36.84 -18.66 -35.49
C GLU A 110 -36.67 -20.17 -35.42
N GLY A 111 -36.52 -20.71 -34.21
CA GLY A 111 -36.53 -22.16 -33.99
C GLY A 111 -36.82 -22.48 -32.54
N ARG A 112 -38.03 -22.75 -32.20
CA ARG A 112 -38.56 -23.35 -30.98
C ARG A 112 -37.72 -24.55 -30.55
N GLY A 113 -37.41 -24.64 -29.23
CA GLY A 113 -36.91 -25.86 -28.66
C GLY A 113 -36.71 -25.67 -27.16
N GLY A 114 -37.75 -25.95 -26.36
CA GLY A 114 -37.71 -25.84 -24.89
C GLY A 114 -36.74 -26.82 -24.28
N GLY A 115 -35.84 -26.26 -23.48
CA GLY A 115 -35.05 -26.92 -22.47
C GLY A 115 -35.22 -26.14 -21.18
N SER A 116 -36.41 -26.21 -20.55
CA SER A 116 -36.59 -25.66 -19.22
C SER A 116 -35.82 -26.57 -18.25
N ASP A 117 -34.80 -26.03 -17.65
CA ASP A 117 -34.03 -26.64 -16.59
C ASP A 117 -34.98 -27.17 -15.49
N SER A 118 -35.17 -28.49 -15.44
CA SER A 118 -36.10 -29.16 -14.52
C SER A 118 -35.75 -28.95 -13.04
N ARG A 119 -34.57 -28.38 -12.75
CA ARG A 119 -34.08 -27.99 -11.43
C ARG A 119 -34.79 -26.74 -10.87
N THR A 120 -35.41 -25.92 -11.71
CA THR A 120 -36.06 -24.66 -11.30
C THR A 120 -37.49 -24.86 -10.80
N ARG A 121 -38.09 -26.07 -10.92
CA ARG A 121 -39.46 -26.38 -10.43
C ARG A 121 -39.41 -27.17 -9.14
N LEU A 122 -39.05 -26.51 -8.04
CA LEU A 122 -39.06 -27.10 -6.70
C LEU A 122 -40.50 -27.20 -6.18
N SER A 123 -40.85 -28.36 -5.58
CA SER A 123 -42.14 -28.50 -4.86
C SER A 123 -42.18 -27.65 -3.61
N PRO A 124 -43.37 -27.26 -3.08
CA PRO A 124 -43.49 -26.50 -1.84
C PRO A 124 -42.76 -27.14 -0.67
N ALA A 125 -42.83 -28.48 -0.54
CA ALA A 125 -42.17 -29.25 0.51
C ALA A 125 -40.63 -29.23 0.39
N VAL A 126 -40.08 -29.21 -0.83
CA VAL A 126 -38.64 -29.11 -1.09
C VAL A 126 -38.15 -27.69 -0.79
N ARG A 127 -38.93 -26.66 -1.12
CA ARG A 127 -38.60 -25.27 -0.76
C ARG A 127 -38.52 -25.04 0.75
N ALA A 128 -39.50 -25.57 1.50
CA ALA A 128 -39.51 -25.47 2.97
C ALA A 128 -38.25 -26.08 3.60
N LEU A 129 -37.79 -27.24 3.12
CA LEU A 129 -36.59 -27.91 3.60
C LEU A 129 -35.30 -27.15 3.25
N ILE A 130 -35.25 -26.57 2.03
CA ILE A 130 -34.11 -25.73 1.60
C ILE A 130 -33.97 -24.50 2.49
N GLU A 131 -35.10 -23.88 2.85
CA GLU A 131 -35.16 -22.70 3.70
C GLU A 131 -34.84 -23.05 5.18
N GLU A 132 -35.39 -24.16 5.71
CA GLU A 132 -35.13 -24.67 7.04
C GLU A 132 -33.64 -24.99 7.27
N HIS A 133 -33.01 -25.65 6.29
CA HIS A 133 -31.60 -26.05 6.37
C HIS A 133 -30.62 -25.04 5.76
N ARG A 134 -31.10 -23.88 5.32
CA ARG A 134 -30.31 -22.78 4.71
C ARG A 134 -29.36 -23.27 3.61
N ILE A 135 -29.88 -24.02 2.66
CA ILE A 135 -29.12 -24.55 1.53
C ILE A 135 -29.01 -23.48 0.45
N SER A 136 -27.79 -23.11 0.11
CA SER A 136 -27.48 -22.10 -0.93
C SER A 136 -27.67 -22.65 -2.36
N ASP A 137 -27.87 -21.76 -3.34
CA ASP A 137 -28.00 -22.14 -4.76
C ASP A 137 -26.80 -22.92 -5.30
N ALA A 138 -25.61 -22.65 -4.78
CA ALA A 138 -24.38 -23.38 -5.10
C ALA A 138 -24.40 -24.82 -4.52
N GLU A 139 -25.06 -25.05 -3.41
CA GLU A 139 -25.21 -26.37 -2.79
C GLU A 139 -26.36 -27.13 -3.46
N LEU A 140 -27.43 -26.45 -3.88
CA LEU A 140 -28.53 -27.03 -4.68
C LEU A 140 -28.02 -27.67 -5.98
N SER A 141 -27.03 -27.07 -6.63
CA SER A 141 -26.43 -27.64 -7.84
C SER A 141 -25.62 -28.92 -7.60
N ARG A 142 -25.30 -29.27 -6.37
CA ARG A 142 -24.55 -30.47 -5.96
C ARG A 142 -25.44 -31.63 -5.51
N ILE A 143 -26.76 -31.39 -5.38
CA ILE A 143 -27.69 -32.45 -4.99
C ILE A 143 -27.91 -33.40 -6.15
N GLU A 144 -27.70 -34.70 -5.93
CA GLU A 144 -28.00 -35.77 -6.86
C GLU A 144 -29.55 -35.90 -7.00
N VAL A 145 -30.06 -35.75 -8.20
CA VAL A 145 -31.49 -35.70 -8.48
C VAL A 145 -32.04 -37.13 -8.75
N SER A 146 -32.91 -37.63 -7.87
CA SER A 146 -33.55 -38.95 -8.01
C SER A 146 -35.01 -38.90 -8.45
N GLY A 147 -35.63 -37.70 -8.51
CA GLY A 147 -37.05 -37.54 -8.83
C GLY A 147 -37.40 -37.74 -10.31
N ILE A 148 -38.65 -38.21 -10.60
CA ILE A 148 -39.16 -38.43 -11.95
C ILE A 148 -39.08 -37.14 -12.77
N GLY A 149 -38.41 -37.20 -13.92
CA GLY A 149 -38.19 -36.06 -14.80
C GLY A 149 -37.05 -35.13 -14.38
N GLY A 150 -36.08 -35.60 -13.62
CA GLY A 150 -34.88 -34.81 -13.21
C GLY A 150 -35.20 -33.72 -12.18
N ARG A 151 -36.19 -33.94 -11.32
CA ARG A 151 -36.56 -32.98 -10.23
C ARG A 151 -35.92 -33.39 -8.90
N ILE A 152 -35.58 -32.40 -8.12
CA ILE A 152 -35.11 -32.63 -6.74
C ILE A 152 -36.30 -33.09 -5.91
N SER A 153 -36.17 -34.27 -5.30
CA SER A 153 -37.16 -34.85 -4.38
C SER A 153 -36.88 -34.44 -2.93
N LYS A 154 -37.87 -34.58 -2.05
CA LYS A 154 -37.72 -34.35 -0.60
C LYS A 154 -36.57 -35.21 -0.04
N LYS A 155 -36.50 -36.47 -0.47
CA LYS A 155 -35.46 -37.42 -0.03
C LYS A 155 -34.05 -37.00 -0.43
N ASP A 156 -33.87 -36.41 -1.62
CA ASP A 156 -32.57 -35.94 -2.12
C ASP A 156 -32.01 -34.81 -1.22
N VAL A 157 -32.88 -33.92 -0.72
CA VAL A 157 -32.52 -32.87 0.20
C VAL A 157 -32.20 -33.42 1.60
N GLU A 158 -33.00 -34.37 2.12
CA GLU A 158 -32.78 -35.03 3.38
C GLU A 158 -31.47 -35.83 3.39
N ASP A 159 -31.16 -36.57 2.33
CA ASP A 159 -29.92 -37.32 2.15
C ASP A 159 -28.70 -36.39 2.03
N PHE A 160 -28.87 -35.26 1.39
CA PHE A 160 -27.80 -34.23 1.31
C PHE A 160 -27.51 -33.61 2.69
N VAL A 161 -28.53 -33.27 3.48
CA VAL A 161 -28.41 -32.76 4.84
C VAL A 161 -27.79 -33.81 5.76
N ALA A 162 -28.19 -35.08 5.66
CA ALA A 162 -27.63 -36.18 6.44
C ALA A 162 -26.13 -36.39 6.13
N LYS A 163 -25.73 -36.30 4.87
CA LYS A 163 -24.31 -36.36 4.48
C LYS A 163 -23.50 -35.15 4.98
N ARG A 164 -24.13 -33.98 5.11
CA ARG A 164 -23.52 -32.77 5.67
C ARG A 164 -23.29 -32.85 7.18
N THR A 165 -24.09 -33.66 7.89
CA THR A 165 -24.08 -33.76 9.37
C THR A 165 -23.22 -34.94 9.89
N GLN A 166 -22.69 -35.81 9.02
CA GLN A 166 -21.80 -36.90 9.44
C GLN A 166 -20.36 -36.40 9.57
N PRO A 167 -19.67 -36.61 10.72
CA PRO A 167 -18.23 -36.38 10.79
C PRO A 167 -17.50 -37.37 9.88
N ALA A 168 -16.63 -36.86 9.03
CA ALA A 168 -15.85 -37.62 8.08
C ALA A 168 -14.98 -38.67 8.79
N THR A 169 -15.36 -39.94 8.71
CA THR A 169 -14.48 -41.08 9.01
C THR A 169 -13.52 -41.26 7.86
N ALA A 170 -12.24 -41.24 8.22
CA ALA A 170 -11.11 -41.42 7.31
C ALA A 170 -11.19 -42.74 6.55
N ASN A 171 -11.10 -42.67 5.22
CA ASN A 171 -10.44 -43.70 4.41
C ASN A 171 -9.79 -43.01 3.20
N GLY A 172 -8.49 -43.34 3.06
CA GLY A 172 -7.58 -42.61 2.21
C GLY A 172 -7.74 -42.89 0.71
N GLU A 173 -7.67 -41.85 -0.04
CA GLU A 173 -7.05 -41.80 -1.36
C GLU A 173 -6.33 -40.46 -1.47
N GLN A 174 -5.01 -40.51 -1.60
CA GLN A 174 -4.14 -39.34 -1.73
C GLN A 174 -4.39 -38.64 -3.06
N ARG A 175 -5.26 -37.60 -3.03
CA ARG A 175 -5.17 -36.52 -3.98
C ARG A 175 -4.14 -35.53 -3.46
N GLN A 176 -2.98 -35.49 -4.11
CA GLN A 176 -2.00 -34.43 -3.94
C GLN A 176 -2.66 -33.08 -4.30
N THR A 177 -3.24 -32.41 -3.30
CA THR A 177 -3.51 -31.00 -3.36
C THR A 177 -2.16 -30.31 -3.18
N VAL A 178 -1.71 -29.60 -4.20
CA VAL A 178 -0.61 -28.64 -4.08
C VAL A 178 -1.05 -27.67 -2.98
N GLY A 179 -0.47 -27.84 -1.80
CA GLY A 179 -0.82 -27.08 -0.62
C GLY A 179 -0.52 -25.59 -0.84
N ALA A 180 -1.50 -24.75 -0.55
CA ALA A 180 -1.20 -23.36 -0.25
C ALA A 180 -0.08 -23.31 0.80
N PRO A 181 0.91 -22.42 0.69
CA PRO A 181 1.99 -22.34 1.67
C PRO A 181 1.36 -22.18 3.06
N ALA A 182 1.68 -23.10 3.95
CA ALA A 182 1.23 -23.07 5.33
C ALA A 182 1.65 -21.74 5.94
N ALA A 183 0.71 -21.03 6.56
CA ALA A 183 1.05 -19.85 7.34
C ALA A 183 2.17 -20.22 8.34
N PRO A 184 3.20 -19.38 8.51
CA PRO A 184 4.27 -19.68 9.44
C PRO A 184 3.67 -19.97 10.83
N PRO A 185 4.19 -20.99 11.56
CA PRO A 185 3.66 -21.34 12.86
C PRO A 185 3.72 -20.12 13.79
N ALA A 186 2.66 -19.87 14.54
CA ALA A 186 2.63 -18.81 15.53
C ALA A 186 3.81 -18.97 16.51
N PRO A 187 4.51 -17.89 16.85
CA PRO A 187 5.65 -17.97 17.75
C PRO A 187 5.23 -18.50 19.10
N THR A 188 6.00 -19.46 19.65
CA THR A 188 5.75 -20.05 20.96
C THR A 188 6.02 -19.02 22.04
N PRO A 189 5.17 -18.89 23.09
CA PRO A 189 5.43 -18.00 24.21
C PRO A 189 6.82 -18.23 24.81
N GLY A 190 7.59 -17.16 25.06
CA GLY A 190 8.97 -17.22 25.57
C GLY A 190 10.05 -17.30 24.49
N THR A 191 9.67 -17.37 23.20
CA THR A 191 10.65 -17.34 22.09
C THR A 191 11.04 -15.90 21.76
N THR A 192 12.35 -15.65 21.62
CA THR A 192 12.86 -14.37 21.12
C THR A 192 12.77 -14.34 19.59
N ILE A 193 12.03 -13.39 19.03
CA ILE A 193 11.94 -13.17 17.58
C ILE A 193 13.06 -12.20 17.17
N PRO A 194 13.99 -12.61 16.28
CA PRO A 194 15.03 -11.71 15.78
C PRO A 194 14.41 -10.51 15.05
N LEU A 195 14.96 -9.32 15.30
CA LEU A 195 14.50 -8.11 14.62
C LEU A 195 15.07 -8.06 13.19
N SER A 196 14.21 -7.81 12.20
CA SER A 196 14.66 -7.46 10.86
C SER A 196 15.42 -6.11 10.87
N PRO A 197 16.30 -5.84 9.89
CA PRO A 197 16.96 -4.54 9.77
C PRO A 197 15.96 -3.39 9.69
N MET A 198 14.87 -3.55 8.92
CA MET A 198 13.78 -2.58 8.83
C MET A 198 13.15 -2.33 10.22
N ARG A 199 12.84 -3.38 10.99
CA ARG A 199 12.24 -3.23 12.32
C ARG A 199 13.17 -2.50 13.28
N ARG A 200 14.49 -2.73 13.20
CA ARG A 200 15.49 -1.99 13.99
C ARG A 200 15.52 -0.51 13.63
N ALA A 201 15.51 -0.18 12.32
CA ALA A 201 15.48 1.20 11.86
C ALA A 201 14.20 1.93 12.30
N ILE A 202 13.03 1.27 12.17
CA ILE A 202 11.76 1.82 12.68
C ILE A 202 11.85 2.09 14.18
N ALA A 203 12.36 1.15 14.98
CA ALA A 203 12.49 1.30 16.43
C ALA A 203 13.38 2.48 16.81
N ALA A 204 14.54 2.62 16.15
CA ALA A 204 15.46 3.73 16.35
C ALA A 204 14.83 5.08 16.02
N ASN A 205 14.13 5.19 14.86
CA ASN A 205 13.47 6.41 14.45
C ASN A 205 12.30 6.80 15.38
N MET A 206 11.50 5.83 15.83
CA MET A 206 10.40 6.08 16.76
C MET A 206 10.92 6.52 18.14
N LEU A 207 11.98 5.89 18.62
CA LEU A 207 12.63 6.28 19.88
C LEU A 207 13.20 7.71 19.77
N LYS A 208 13.97 8.00 18.70
CA LYS A 208 14.50 9.33 18.42
C LYS A 208 13.37 10.37 18.39
N SER A 209 12.30 10.11 17.68
CA SER A 209 11.13 11.01 17.59
C SER A 209 10.57 11.33 18.98
N LYS A 210 10.30 10.30 19.78
CA LYS A 210 9.72 10.48 21.13
C LYS A 210 10.65 11.18 22.11
N GLN A 211 11.96 11.03 21.96
CA GLN A 211 12.95 11.68 22.81
C GLN A 211 13.24 13.14 22.42
N THR A 212 13.13 13.48 21.14
CA THR A 212 13.54 14.81 20.65
C THR A 212 12.38 15.75 20.34
N ILE A 213 11.17 15.22 20.12
CA ILE A 213 10.00 16.04 19.75
C ILE A 213 9.01 16.08 20.93
N PRO A 214 8.72 17.25 21.51
CA PRO A 214 7.62 17.42 22.47
C PRO A 214 6.28 17.37 21.73
N HIS A 215 5.74 16.15 21.58
CA HIS A 215 4.48 15.92 20.92
C HIS A 215 3.31 16.53 21.68
N ALA A 216 2.56 17.40 21.02
CA ALA A 216 1.20 17.74 21.41
C ALA A 216 0.24 17.16 20.38
N TRP A 217 -1.04 17.00 20.74
CA TRP A 217 -2.05 16.48 19.82
C TRP A 217 -3.40 17.12 20.07
N THR A 218 -4.19 17.21 19.02
CA THR A 218 -5.56 17.72 19.06
C THR A 218 -6.42 16.97 18.06
N VAL A 219 -7.72 16.97 18.28
CA VAL A 219 -8.70 16.22 17.49
C VAL A 219 -9.82 17.14 17.03
N ALA A 220 -10.26 16.94 15.80
CA ALA A 220 -11.48 17.54 15.27
C ALA A 220 -12.39 16.46 14.72
N GLU A 221 -13.65 16.47 15.10
CA GLU A 221 -14.69 15.64 14.49
C GLU A 221 -15.19 16.32 13.21
N VAL A 222 -15.37 15.56 12.13
CA VAL A 222 -15.71 16.05 10.79
C VAL A 222 -16.88 15.25 10.22
N ASP A 223 -17.87 15.94 9.66
CA ASP A 223 -18.96 15.34 8.91
C ASP A 223 -18.51 15.02 7.47
N MET A 224 -18.29 13.75 7.21
CA MET A 224 -17.86 13.21 5.92
C MET A 224 -19.03 12.83 5.00
N THR A 225 -20.27 13.15 5.38
CA THR A 225 -21.46 12.66 4.66
C THR A 225 -21.46 13.09 3.19
N SER A 226 -21.07 14.32 2.87
CA SER A 226 -20.96 14.82 1.49
C SER A 226 -19.87 14.08 0.71
N VAL A 227 -18.69 13.89 1.31
CA VAL A 227 -17.57 13.16 0.69
C VAL A 227 -17.93 11.68 0.45
N VAL A 228 -18.62 11.04 1.41
CA VAL A 228 -19.08 9.64 1.27
C VAL A 228 -20.07 9.50 0.12
N ARG A 229 -21.05 10.42 0.01
CA ARG A 229 -22.03 10.43 -1.11
C ARG A 229 -21.32 10.64 -2.44
N PHE A 230 -20.48 11.66 -2.54
CA PHE A 230 -19.72 11.93 -3.75
C PHE A 230 -18.89 10.71 -4.18
N ARG A 231 -18.14 10.12 -3.26
CA ARG A 231 -17.37 8.92 -3.60
C ARG A 231 -18.26 7.77 -4.09
N GLN A 232 -19.44 7.58 -3.49
CA GLN A 232 -20.38 6.53 -3.92
C GLN A 232 -20.82 6.72 -5.36
N THR A 233 -21.13 7.94 -5.79
CA THR A 233 -21.55 8.24 -7.17
C THR A 233 -20.39 8.21 -8.16
N ALA A 234 -19.19 8.67 -7.75
CA ALA A 234 -18.05 8.84 -8.64
C ALA A 234 -17.18 7.57 -8.82
N LYS A 235 -17.21 6.62 -7.87
CA LYS A 235 -16.25 5.50 -7.82
C LYS A 235 -16.19 4.63 -9.08
N ASP A 236 -17.35 4.30 -9.69
CA ASP A 236 -17.42 3.40 -10.81
C ASP A 236 -16.93 4.07 -12.10
N SER A 237 -17.36 5.30 -12.36
CA SER A 237 -16.88 6.11 -13.48
C SER A 237 -15.38 6.43 -13.37
N PHE A 238 -14.90 6.71 -12.15
CA PHE A 238 -13.49 6.92 -11.87
C PHE A 238 -12.68 5.66 -12.17
N LYS A 239 -13.13 4.50 -11.69
CA LYS A 239 -12.47 3.22 -11.95
C LYS A 239 -12.40 2.87 -13.43
N LEU A 240 -13.48 3.10 -14.17
CA LEU A 240 -13.50 2.89 -15.62
C LEU A 240 -12.51 3.81 -16.35
N ARG A 241 -12.37 5.08 -15.91
CA ARG A 241 -11.49 6.05 -16.56
C ARG A 241 -10.03 5.89 -16.17
N GLU A 242 -9.74 5.67 -14.88
CA GLU A 242 -8.40 5.72 -14.31
C GLU A 242 -7.78 4.35 -14.05
N GLY A 243 -8.58 3.27 -14.08
CA GLY A 243 -8.12 1.90 -13.82
C GLY A 243 -7.84 1.59 -12.35
N ILE A 244 -8.10 2.52 -11.43
CA ILE A 244 -7.86 2.40 -9.99
C ILE A 244 -9.10 2.77 -9.18
N ASP A 245 -9.16 2.34 -7.93
CA ASP A 245 -10.27 2.66 -7.04
C ASP A 245 -10.14 4.08 -6.44
N LEU A 246 -11.24 4.85 -6.44
CA LEU A 246 -11.32 6.12 -5.72
C LEU A 246 -11.49 5.86 -4.23
N THR A 247 -10.42 6.04 -3.45
CA THR A 247 -10.45 5.95 -1.98
C THR A 247 -10.67 7.31 -1.33
N PHE A 248 -10.83 7.35 0.00
CA PHE A 248 -10.94 8.62 0.74
C PHE A 248 -9.59 9.34 0.89
N VAL A 249 -8.47 8.61 0.87
CA VAL A 249 -7.13 9.15 1.12
C VAL A 249 -6.77 10.32 0.19
N PRO A 250 -6.94 10.26 -1.14
CA PRO A 250 -6.62 11.37 -2.04
C PRO A 250 -7.43 12.63 -1.75
N ILE A 251 -8.70 12.47 -1.36
CA ILE A 251 -9.59 13.59 -1.02
C ILE A 251 -9.11 14.26 0.27
N ILE A 252 -8.76 13.47 1.28
CA ILE A 252 -8.24 13.98 2.55
C ILE A 252 -6.87 14.61 2.37
N VAL A 253 -5.97 14.00 1.59
CA VAL A 253 -4.67 14.60 1.25
C VAL A 253 -4.87 15.96 0.58
N LYS A 254 -5.85 16.11 -0.32
CA LYS A 254 -6.15 17.42 -0.93
C LYS A 254 -6.61 18.44 0.11
N ALA A 255 -7.49 18.05 1.03
CA ALA A 255 -7.92 18.92 2.14
C ALA A 255 -6.75 19.31 3.05
N VAL A 256 -5.84 18.36 3.35
CA VAL A 256 -4.62 18.61 4.12
C VAL A 256 -3.70 19.60 3.42
N VAL A 257 -3.50 19.47 2.12
CA VAL A 257 -2.72 20.41 1.31
C VAL A 257 -3.28 21.84 1.42
N GLU A 258 -4.60 22.00 1.32
CA GLU A 258 -5.22 23.31 1.47
C GLU A 258 -5.09 23.86 2.91
N GLY A 259 -5.16 22.97 3.91
CA GLY A 259 -4.86 23.33 5.30
C GLY A 259 -3.41 23.78 5.52
N LEU A 260 -2.44 23.11 4.92
CA LEU A 260 -1.01 23.46 5.00
C LEU A 260 -0.69 24.77 4.30
N LYS A 261 -1.36 25.08 3.17
CA LYS A 261 -1.27 26.40 2.52
C LYS A 261 -1.79 27.52 3.44
N ALA A 262 -2.86 27.28 4.20
CA ALA A 262 -3.43 28.24 5.13
C ALA A 262 -2.59 28.38 6.41
N VAL A 263 -1.84 27.35 6.82
CA VAL A 263 -0.99 27.33 8.03
C VAL A 263 0.41 26.82 7.66
N PRO A 264 1.24 27.60 6.96
CA PRO A 264 2.52 27.14 6.42
C PRO A 264 3.52 26.68 7.48
N VAL A 265 3.41 27.15 8.73
CA VAL A 265 4.27 26.76 9.84
C VAL A 265 4.17 25.26 10.17
N LEU A 266 3.08 24.60 9.78
CA LEU A 266 2.93 23.15 9.94
C LEU A 266 3.66 22.36 8.82
N ASN A 267 3.97 23.00 7.68
CA ASN A 267 4.82 22.46 6.64
C ASN A 267 6.28 22.87 6.85
N ALA A 268 6.84 22.55 8.01
CA ALA A 268 8.15 23.01 8.46
C ALA A 268 8.93 21.91 9.19
N SER A 269 10.19 22.21 9.51
CA SER A 269 11.05 21.39 10.36
C SER A 269 11.69 22.26 11.46
N TRP A 270 11.90 21.65 12.61
CA TRP A 270 12.68 22.27 13.69
C TRP A 270 14.19 22.14 13.42
N SER A 271 14.94 23.21 13.66
CA SER A 271 16.39 23.19 13.76
C SER A 271 16.85 24.05 14.95
N GLU A 272 18.10 23.85 15.40
CA GLU A 272 18.67 24.66 16.47
C GLU A 272 18.75 26.16 16.12
N GLN A 273 18.79 26.50 14.84
CA GLN A 273 18.81 27.88 14.33
C GLN A 273 17.44 28.49 14.16
N GLY A 274 16.37 27.67 14.25
CA GLY A 274 14.98 28.13 14.08
C GLY A 274 14.10 27.16 13.31
N VAL A 275 12.88 27.60 12.98
CA VAL A 275 11.90 26.85 12.21
C VAL A 275 12.15 27.04 10.72
N VAL A 276 12.40 25.94 9.99
CA VAL A 276 12.65 25.94 8.55
C VAL A 276 11.34 25.63 7.83
N LEU A 277 10.76 26.63 7.15
CA LEU A 277 9.56 26.45 6.33
C LEU A 277 9.92 25.79 5.00
N HIS A 278 9.17 24.76 4.62
CA HIS A 278 9.34 24.10 3.32
C HIS A 278 8.48 24.78 2.25
N ARG A 279 9.07 24.98 1.07
CA ARG A 279 8.37 25.58 -0.08
C ARG A 279 7.37 24.60 -0.69
N ASP A 280 7.83 23.37 -0.96
CA ASP A 280 7.01 22.32 -1.56
C ASP A 280 6.24 21.58 -0.46
N ILE A 281 5.03 21.14 -0.77
CA ILE A 281 4.21 20.31 0.12
C ILE A 281 4.35 18.86 -0.36
N ASN A 282 5.15 18.10 0.38
CA ASN A 282 5.43 16.70 0.10
C ASN A 282 4.77 15.82 1.16
N ILE A 283 3.76 15.05 0.77
CA ILE A 283 2.93 14.30 1.72
C ILE A 283 3.39 12.85 1.80
N GLY A 284 3.91 12.47 2.98
CA GLY A 284 4.10 11.06 3.33
C GLY A 284 2.75 10.39 3.54
N VAL A 285 2.54 9.22 2.93
CA VAL A 285 1.32 8.42 3.12
C VAL A 285 1.71 7.07 3.71
N ALA A 286 1.22 6.79 4.93
CA ALA A 286 1.55 5.55 5.61
C ALA A 286 0.93 4.33 4.90
N VAL A 287 1.76 3.35 4.54
CA VAL A 287 1.38 2.10 3.87
C VAL A 287 1.83 0.91 4.71
N SER A 288 0.90 0.02 5.03
CA SER A 288 1.22 -1.25 5.70
C SER A 288 1.86 -2.22 4.71
N VAL A 289 2.96 -2.84 5.13
CA VAL A 289 3.68 -3.93 4.47
C VAL A 289 3.87 -5.08 5.46
N ASP A 290 4.28 -6.26 5.00
CA ASP A 290 4.38 -7.46 5.86
C ASP A 290 5.29 -7.25 7.08
N ASP A 291 6.42 -6.57 6.90
CA ASP A 291 7.41 -6.31 7.97
C ASP A 291 7.11 -5.06 8.81
N GLY A 292 6.05 -4.30 8.52
CA GLY A 292 5.72 -3.10 9.29
C GLY A 292 4.99 -2.00 8.53
N LEU A 293 5.41 -0.76 8.74
CA LEU A 293 4.83 0.43 8.13
C LEU A 293 5.94 1.21 7.41
N ILE A 294 5.72 1.53 6.14
CA ILE A 294 6.57 2.41 5.35
C ILE A 294 5.79 3.66 4.96
N VAL A 295 6.48 4.79 4.81
CA VAL A 295 5.84 6.09 4.51
C VAL A 295 6.40 6.64 3.20
N PRO A 296 5.93 6.16 2.03
CA PRO A 296 6.27 6.77 0.76
C PRO A 296 5.73 8.19 0.65
N VAL A 297 6.38 9.00 -0.17
CA VAL A 297 6.17 10.44 -0.28
C VAL A 297 5.59 10.81 -1.63
N VAL A 298 4.44 11.48 -1.62
CA VAL A 298 3.88 12.16 -2.80
C VAL A 298 4.50 13.55 -2.86
N HIS A 299 5.43 13.75 -3.78
CA HIS A 299 6.08 15.04 -3.97
C HIS A 299 5.17 16.05 -4.64
N GLN A 300 5.27 17.34 -4.24
CA GLN A 300 4.52 18.46 -4.82
C GLN A 300 3.00 18.18 -4.86
N ALA A 301 2.47 17.63 -3.80
CA ALA A 301 1.06 17.26 -3.68
C ALA A 301 0.11 18.46 -3.90
N ASP A 302 0.58 19.68 -3.63
CA ASP A 302 -0.14 20.94 -3.85
C ASP A 302 -0.45 21.24 -5.32
N ARG A 303 0.31 20.65 -6.25
CA ARG A 303 0.15 20.81 -7.71
C ARG A 303 -0.74 19.75 -8.33
N MET A 304 -1.17 18.76 -7.55
CA MET A 304 -1.94 17.63 -8.07
C MET A 304 -3.44 17.82 -7.88
N SER A 305 -4.22 17.33 -8.88
CA SER A 305 -5.66 17.11 -8.72
C SER A 305 -5.92 15.89 -7.82
N ILE A 306 -7.17 15.68 -7.42
CA ILE A 306 -7.55 14.50 -6.63
C ILE A 306 -7.24 13.21 -7.41
N SER A 307 -7.49 13.18 -8.73
CA SER A 307 -7.13 12.06 -9.60
C SER A 307 -5.61 11.84 -9.66
N GLY A 308 -4.83 12.91 -9.78
CA GLY A 308 -3.37 12.84 -9.74
C GLY A 308 -2.84 12.25 -8.42
N LEU A 309 -3.37 12.73 -7.29
CA LEU A 309 -3.07 12.21 -5.97
C LEU A 309 -3.45 10.72 -5.84
N ALA A 310 -4.63 10.33 -6.35
CA ALA A 310 -5.08 8.94 -6.31
C ALA A 310 -4.12 8.01 -7.05
N LYS A 311 -3.67 8.40 -8.26
CA LYS A 311 -2.70 7.64 -9.06
C LYS A 311 -1.34 7.54 -8.36
N ALA A 312 -0.82 8.64 -7.85
CA ALA A 312 0.47 8.67 -7.16
C ALA A 312 0.45 7.78 -5.89
N ILE A 313 -0.62 7.88 -5.10
CA ILE A 313 -0.78 7.08 -3.88
C ILE A 313 -0.94 5.59 -4.20
N ASP A 314 -1.72 5.24 -5.22
CA ASP A 314 -1.93 3.84 -5.64
C ASP A 314 -0.63 3.20 -6.15
N ASP A 315 0.14 3.93 -7.00
CA ASP A 315 1.45 3.48 -7.50
C ASP A 315 2.44 3.27 -6.36
N LEU A 316 2.61 4.27 -5.50
CA LEU A 316 3.50 4.18 -4.34
C LEU A 316 3.11 3.03 -3.41
N ALA A 317 1.81 2.82 -3.16
CA ALA A 317 1.34 1.72 -2.31
C ALA A 317 1.59 0.33 -2.93
N LYS A 318 1.42 0.18 -4.25
CA LYS A 318 1.75 -1.05 -4.98
C LYS A 318 3.23 -1.35 -4.94
N ARG A 319 4.07 -0.35 -5.21
CA ARG A 319 5.55 -0.49 -5.15
C ARG A 319 6.03 -0.75 -3.73
N ALA A 320 5.43 -0.14 -2.71
CA ALA A 320 5.72 -0.39 -1.31
C ALA A 320 5.50 -1.87 -0.94
N ARG A 321 4.32 -2.41 -1.26
CA ARG A 321 3.98 -3.83 -0.98
C ARG A 321 4.83 -4.81 -1.78
N ALA A 322 5.30 -4.41 -2.96
CA ALA A 322 6.20 -5.20 -3.79
C ALA A 322 7.68 -5.07 -3.41
N GLY A 323 8.05 -4.26 -2.39
CA GLY A 323 9.44 -3.99 -2.01
C GLY A 323 10.25 -3.23 -3.08
N LYS A 324 9.57 -2.45 -3.95
CA LYS A 324 10.18 -1.76 -5.12
C LYS A 324 10.27 -0.25 -4.96
N LEU A 325 10.23 0.26 -3.73
CA LEU A 325 10.45 1.70 -3.49
C LEU A 325 11.94 2.04 -3.60
N GLY A 326 12.22 3.14 -4.28
CA GLY A 326 13.55 3.74 -4.33
C GLY A 326 13.75 4.79 -3.23
N ILE A 327 14.99 5.28 -3.08
CA ILE A 327 15.35 6.35 -2.12
C ILE A 327 14.46 7.61 -2.31
N PRO A 328 14.24 8.11 -3.53
CA PRO A 328 13.41 9.30 -3.73
C PRO A 328 11.96 9.11 -3.27
N ASP A 329 11.46 7.87 -3.29
CA ASP A 329 10.07 7.60 -2.91
C ASP A 329 9.80 7.72 -1.40
N VAL A 330 10.84 7.72 -0.56
CA VAL A 330 10.70 7.72 0.91
C VAL A 330 11.39 8.91 1.59
N GLN A 331 12.04 9.76 0.81
CA GLN A 331 12.74 10.96 1.31
C GLN A 331 11.97 12.24 0.96
N GLY A 332 12.30 13.34 1.67
CA GLY A 332 11.79 14.66 1.36
C GLY A 332 10.32 14.91 1.75
N GLY A 333 9.70 14.03 2.52
CA GLY A 333 8.36 14.27 3.07
C GLY A 333 8.36 15.41 4.08
N THR A 334 7.42 16.35 3.95
CA THR A 334 7.31 17.54 4.82
C THR A 334 6.15 17.45 5.82
N PHE A 335 5.19 16.60 5.54
CA PHE A 335 4.05 16.28 6.41
C PHE A 335 3.56 14.86 6.14
N THR A 336 2.97 14.18 7.12
CA THR A 336 2.49 12.79 6.95
C THR A 336 0.98 12.70 7.15
N VAL A 337 0.32 11.89 6.31
CA VAL A 337 -1.07 11.45 6.49
C VAL A 337 -1.07 9.94 6.75
N ASN A 338 -1.65 9.55 7.88
CA ASN A 338 -1.81 8.16 8.30
C ASN A 338 -3.29 7.75 8.29
N ASN A 339 -3.60 6.52 7.91
CA ASN A 339 -4.97 6.00 7.86
C ASN A 339 -5.17 4.78 8.76
N PRO A 340 -5.19 4.94 10.11
CA PRO A 340 -5.53 3.86 11.02
C PRO A 340 -7.02 3.48 10.98
N GLY A 341 -7.87 4.33 10.42
CA GLY A 341 -9.29 4.06 10.22
C GLY A 341 -9.60 2.82 9.40
N THR A 342 -8.67 2.38 8.54
CA THR A 342 -8.77 1.12 7.80
C THR A 342 -8.87 -0.10 8.74
N PHE A 343 -8.33 0.02 9.95
CA PHE A 343 -8.37 -1.01 10.98
C PHE A 343 -9.50 -0.80 12.01
N GLY A 344 -10.43 0.13 11.74
CA GLY A 344 -11.55 0.45 12.61
C GLY A 344 -11.21 1.39 13.78
N THR A 345 -10.00 1.96 13.81
CA THR A 345 -9.59 2.93 14.83
C THR A 345 -10.43 4.20 14.71
N ILE A 346 -10.99 4.65 15.83
CA ILE A 346 -11.85 5.86 15.90
C ILE A 346 -11.16 7.06 16.53
N LEU A 347 -10.02 6.84 17.19
CA LEU A 347 -9.19 7.86 17.81
C LEU A 347 -7.76 7.35 17.88
N SER A 348 -6.80 8.11 17.33
CA SER A 348 -5.41 7.70 17.26
C SER A 348 -4.46 8.83 17.63
N TYR A 349 -3.30 8.45 18.18
CA TYR A 349 -2.20 9.34 18.51
C TYR A 349 -0.94 8.88 17.78
N SER A 350 -0.63 9.50 16.64
CA SER A 350 0.49 9.11 15.78
C SER A 350 1.81 9.74 16.25
N ILE A 351 2.91 9.00 16.11
CA ILE A 351 4.26 9.51 16.34
C ILE A 351 4.72 10.24 15.09
N ILE A 352 5.27 11.44 15.25
CA ILE A 352 5.74 12.28 14.15
C ILE A 352 7.00 11.64 13.53
N ALA A 353 7.07 11.63 12.20
CA ALA A 353 8.26 11.20 11.48
C ALA A 353 9.27 12.37 11.38
N PRO A 354 10.43 12.32 12.09
CA PRO A 354 11.41 13.38 11.99
C PRO A 354 11.94 13.54 10.56
N PRO A 355 12.23 14.76 10.06
CA PRO A 355 12.24 16.06 10.76
C PRO A 355 10.91 16.85 10.64
N GLN A 356 9.80 16.20 10.29
CA GLN A 356 8.50 16.86 10.07
C GLN A 356 7.94 17.49 11.34
N ALA A 357 7.16 18.57 11.18
CA ALA A 357 6.49 19.25 12.30
C ALA A 357 5.14 18.62 12.68
N GLY A 358 4.58 17.74 11.87
CA GLY A 358 3.28 17.14 12.16
C GLY A 358 2.90 15.92 11.34
N ILE A 359 1.91 15.20 11.85
CA ILE A 359 1.26 14.05 11.22
C ILE A 359 -0.24 14.10 11.51
N LEU A 360 -1.04 13.91 10.47
CA LEU A 360 -2.50 13.79 10.60
C LEU A 360 -2.92 12.33 10.45
N ALA A 361 -3.62 11.82 11.45
CA ALA A 361 -4.33 10.55 11.33
C ALA A 361 -5.79 10.80 10.91
N MET A 362 -6.26 10.03 9.94
CA MET A 362 -7.66 9.92 9.56
C MET A 362 -8.21 8.61 10.11
N ASP A 363 -9.14 8.71 11.04
CA ASP A 363 -9.72 7.54 11.68
C ASP A 363 -10.91 6.98 10.89
N ALA A 364 -11.59 5.95 11.42
CA ALA A 364 -12.69 5.30 10.73
C ALA A 364 -13.88 6.24 10.52
N ILE A 365 -14.46 6.19 9.33
CA ILE A 365 -15.73 6.87 9.05
C ILE A 365 -16.86 5.99 9.56
N VAL A 366 -17.56 6.44 10.61
CA VAL A 366 -18.64 5.72 11.24
C VAL A 366 -19.95 6.51 11.23
N LYS A 367 -21.09 5.83 11.11
CA LYS A 367 -22.39 6.47 11.21
C LYS A 367 -22.70 6.77 12.67
N ARG A 368 -23.02 8.03 12.98
CA ARG A 368 -23.40 8.50 14.31
C ARG A 368 -24.65 9.37 14.24
N PRO A 369 -25.53 9.32 15.25
CA PRO A 369 -26.54 10.36 15.46
C PRO A 369 -25.86 11.63 15.91
N VAL A 370 -26.11 12.74 15.22
CA VAL A 370 -25.57 14.06 15.56
C VAL A 370 -26.68 15.09 15.54
N VAL A 371 -26.53 16.12 16.37
CA VAL A 371 -27.41 17.29 16.33
C VAL A 371 -27.04 18.12 15.10
N VAL A 372 -28.04 18.48 14.31
CA VAL A 372 -27.91 19.32 13.12
C VAL A 372 -28.71 20.61 13.34
N GLU A 373 -28.76 21.46 12.30
CA GLU A 373 -29.46 22.74 12.34
C GLU A 373 -30.89 22.57 12.88
N GLY A 374 -31.32 23.48 13.78
CA GLY A 374 -32.62 23.47 14.43
C GLY A 374 -32.81 22.34 15.46
N ASP A 375 -31.72 21.91 16.11
CA ASP A 375 -31.70 20.86 17.17
C ASP A 375 -32.26 19.49 16.72
N ALA A 376 -32.40 19.26 15.41
CA ALA A 376 -32.81 17.97 14.89
C ALA A 376 -31.67 16.94 14.99
N ILE A 377 -32.03 15.67 15.18
CA ILE A 377 -31.06 14.57 15.18
C ILE A 377 -31.05 13.92 13.81
N ALA A 378 -29.84 13.83 13.21
CA ALA A 378 -29.64 13.15 11.94
C ALA A 378 -28.49 12.14 12.00
N VAL A 379 -28.59 11.07 11.20
CA VAL A 379 -27.46 10.13 11.04
C VAL A 379 -26.48 10.69 10.03
N ARG A 380 -25.24 10.89 10.46
CA ARG A 380 -24.12 11.40 9.65
C ARG A 380 -22.96 10.42 9.62
N SER A 381 -22.17 10.48 8.57
CA SER A 381 -20.90 9.74 8.48
C SER A 381 -19.81 10.59 9.10
N MET A 382 -19.46 10.30 10.35
CA MET A 382 -18.49 11.08 11.14
C MET A 382 -17.11 10.45 11.11
N MET A 383 -16.08 11.28 11.12
CA MET A 383 -14.68 10.88 11.18
C MET A 383 -13.92 11.81 12.13
N ASN A 384 -13.00 11.24 12.92
CA ASN A 384 -12.06 12.05 13.67
C ASN A 384 -10.78 12.27 12.84
N LEU A 385 -10.31 13.51 12.82
CA LEU A 385 -8.99 13.91 12.37
C LEU A 385 -8.13 14.19 13.59
N CYS A 386 -7.08 13.39 13.77
CA CYS A 386 -6.18 13.49 14.91
C CYS A 386 -4.82 14.04 14.45
N LEU A 387 -4.49 15.26 14.84
CA LEU A 387 -3.23 15.91 14.52
C LEU A 387 -2.25 15.75 15.70
N SER A 388 -1.08 15.14 15.46
CA SER A 388 0.07 15.25 16.33
C SER A 388 1.03 16.27 15.74
N PHE A 389 1.59 17.15 16.57
CA PHE A 389 2.47 18.23 16.13
C PHE A 389 3.62 18.48 17.12
N ASP A 390 4.72 19.04 16.60
CA ASP A 390 5.87 19.46 17.40
C ASP A 390 5.58 20.82 18.05
N HIS A 391 5.43 20.82 19.38
CA HIS A 391 5.08 22.04 20.13
C HIS A 391 6.20 23.09 20.17
N ARG A 392 7.39 22.78 19.67
CA ARG A 392 8.46 23.79 19.46
C ARG A 392 8.25 24.59 18.19
N VAL A 393 7.55 24.01 17.20
CA VAL A 393 7.31 24.59 15.87
C VAL A 393 6.06 25.45 15.89
N LEU A 394 4.98 24.95 16.51
CA LEU A 394 3.68 25.62 16.52
C LEU A 394 2.91 25.37 17.82
N ASP A 395 1.95 26.25 18.08
CA ASP A 395 1.05 26.21 19.23
C ASP A 395 -0.31 25.57 18.92
N GLY A 396 -1.13 25.40 19.96
CA GLY A 396 -2.48 24.85 19.83
C GLY A 396 -3.43 25.70 18.96
N VAL A 397 -3.22 27.01 18.87
CA VAL A 397 -4.05 27.91 18.03
C VAL A 397 -3.78 27.64 16.56
N SER A 398 -2.53 27.51 16.17
CA SER A 398 -2.13 27.18 14.79
C SER A 398 -2.58 25.77 14.41
N ALA A 399 -2.46 24.80 15.31
CA ALA A 399 -2.95 23.43 15.13
C ALA A 399 -4.50 23.39 14.94
N ALA A 400 -5.23 24.14 15.76
CA ALA A 400 -6.69 24.24 15.65
C ALA A 400 -7.12 24.93 14.33
N ARG A 401 -6.43 25.99 13.90
CA ARG A 401 -6.69 26.67 12.61
C ARG A 401 -6.51 25.70 11.44
N PHE A 402 -5.45 24.89 11.47
CA PHE A 402 -5.22 23.87 10.45
C PHE A 402 -6.36 22.85 10.41
N LEU A 403 -6.71 22.23 11.53
CA LEU A 403 -7.80 21.26 11.59
C LEU A 403 -9.14 21.84 11.17
N GLN A 404 -9.47 23.07 11.59
CA GLN A 404 -10.67 23.76 11.15
C GLN A 404 -10.67 24.08 9.64
N GLY A 405 -9.50 24.37 9.07
CA GLY A 405 -9.34 24.55 7.62
C GLY A 405 -9.64 23.24 6.87
N VAL A 406 -9.03 22.15 7.28
CA VAL A 406 -9.26 20.80 6.72
C VAL A 406 -10.74 20.40 6.89
N ARG A 407 -11.30 20.57 8.10
CA ARG A 407 -12.70 20.30 8.40
C ARG A 407 -13.65 21.05 7.47
N ARG A 408 -13.51 22.37 7.39
CA ARG A 408 -14.37 23.22 6.52
C ARG A 408 -14.28 22.78 5.05
N TRP A 409 -13.09 22.42 4.57
CA TRP A 409 -12.92 21.96 3.21
C TRP A 409 -13.66 20.62 2.96
N LEU A 410 -13.58 19.66 3.90
CA LEU A 410 -14.24 18.37 3.80
C LEU A 410 -15.77 18.46 3.97
N GLU A 411 -16.25 19.26 4.93
CA GLU A 411 -17.69 19.47 5.16
C GLU A 411 -18.34 20.27 4.02
N GLY A 412 -17.59 21.24 3.43
CA GLY A 412 -18.01 21.98 2.24
C GLY A 412 -17.79 21.26 0.91
N PHE A 413 -17.33 20.00 0.95
CA PHE A 413 -17.06 19.23 -0.27
C PHE A 413 -18.34 19.01 -1.08
N SER A 414 -18.31 19.36 -2.35
CA SER A 414 -19.44 19.23 -3.27
C SER A 414 -18.99 18.64 -4.60
N GLU A 415 -19.95 18.30 -5.46
CA GLU A 415 -19.70 17.82 -6.83
C GLU A 415 -18.98 18.85 -7.71
N GLN A 416 -18.91 20.13 -7.27
CA GLN A 416 -18.19 21.19 -7.97
C GLN A 416 -16.67 21.13 -7.74
N VAL A 417 -16.19 20.37 -6.74
CA VAL A 417 -14.74 20.19 -6.54
C VAL A 417 -14.18 19.36 -7.70
N PRO A 418 -13.24 19.92 -8.49
CA PRO A 418 -12.71 19.23 -9.65
C PRO A 418 -11.94 17.98 -9.21
N LEU A 419 -12.36 16.84 -9.76
CA LEU A 419 -11.70 15.55 -9.52
C LEU A 419 -10.40 15.42 -10.35
N TYR A 420 -10.36 16.11 -11.50
CA TYR A 420 -9.30 16.05 -12.52
C TYR A 420 -8.52 17.34 -12.63
#